data_9f464bca1af36389d223a31b3d7c9f41
#
_entry.id   9f464bca1af36389d223a31b3d7c9f41
#
_cell.length_a   1.000
_cell.length_b   1.000
_cell.length_c   1.000
_cell.angle_alpha   90.00
_cell.angle_beta   90.00
_cell.angle_gamma   90.00
#
_symmetry.space_group_name_H-M   'P 1'
#
loop_
_entity.id
_entity.type
_entity.pdbx_description
1 polymer ?
#
loop_
_entity_poly.entity_id
_entity_poly.type
_entity_poly.pdbx_seq_one_letter_code
_entity_poly.pdbx_strand_id
1 'polypeptide(L)'
;MMQAVQNSGDSPVQAAGELAILQAAERLFAQQGYDGVSMRTIALEAGVSKANIYHHFSSKDSLYRAIVESSVSETALLIEQLADSKGEFDQRLVEFAKAHLAHLFDRKNAAKVILREAFSGDEERSRKLSEDVFGRINQRMVNIMRAGQEAGVLRKDLEPALCVVLLLGANAFFFQAQEILKHFPEAEFAHRPDQFSEGMSDVLLNGMLETRKPLKRRGGSRS
;
A
#
# COMPACT_ATOMS: atom_id res chain seq x y z
N MET A 1 17.10 -7.05 46.23
CA MET A 1 15.92 -7.69 45.65
C MET A 1 15.82 -7.25 44.19
N MET A 2 16.35 -8.08 43.29
CA MET A 2 16.28 -7.85 41.85
C MET A 2 14.96 -8.45 41.34
N GLN A 3 14.03 -7.62 40.85
CA GLN A 3 12.87 -8.09 40.12
C GLN A 3 13.30 -8.46 38.71
N ALA A 4 13.15 -9.73 38.38
CA ALA A 4 13.33 -10.27 37.05
C ALA A 4 12.19 -9.76 36.17
N VAL A 5 12.55 -9.03 35.11
CA VAL A 5 11.66 -8.70 33.99
C VAL A 5 11.39 -10.01 33.26
N GLN A 6 10.20 -10.56 33.42
CA GLN A 6 9.73 -11.70 32.62
C GLN A 6 9.49 -11.20 31.18
N ASN A 7 10.42 -11.53 30.32
CA ASN A 7 10.27 -11.42 28.88
C ASN A 7 9.36 -12.59 28.44
N SER A 8 8.09 -12.30 28.17
CA SER A 8 7.12 -13.28 27.63
C SER A 8 7.45 -13.52 26.14
N GLY A 9 8.46 -14.37 25.91
CA GLY A 9 8.79 -14.85 24.58
C GLY A 9 7.73 -15.85 24.10
N ASP A 10 6.98 -15.49 23.07
CA ASP A 10 6.15 -16.45 22.34
C ASP A 10 6.99 -17.68 21.95
N SER A 11 6.46 -18.88 22.22
CA SER A 11 7.17 -20.09 21.82
C SER A 11 7.25 -20.16 20.28
N PRO A 12 8.31 -20.75 19.69
CA PRO A 12 8.43 -20.90 18.24
C PRO A 12 7.20 -21.57 17.59
N VAL A 13 6.50 -22.41 18.33
CA VAL A 13 5.26 -23.08 17.88
C VAL A 13 4.08 -22.12 17.82
N GLN A 14 3.97 -21.16 18.75
CA GLN A 14 2.95 -20.14 18.74
C GLN A 14 3.15 -19.18 17.57
N ALA A 15 4.36 -18.68 17.35
CA ALA A 15 4.69 -17.82 16.22
C ALA A 15 4.43 -18.51 14.86
N ALA A 16 4.71 -19.81 14.74
CA ALA A 16 4.40 -20.58 13.54
C ALA A 16 2.89 -20.72 13.30
N GLY A 17 2.10 -20.91 14.37
CA GLY A 17 0.64 -20.98 14.29
C GLY A 17 0.02 -19.65 13.85
N GLU A 18 0.47 -18.55 14.42
CA GLU A 18 0.02 -17.20 14.05
C GLU A 18 0.32 -16.88 12.58
N LEU A 19 1.54 -17.17 12.13
CA LEU A 19 1.94 -16.97 10.74
C LEU A 19 1.08 -17.78 9.77
N ALA A 20 0.80 -19.04 10.08
CA ALA A 20 -0.07 -19.89 9.26
C ALA A 20 -1.49 -19.32 9.16
N ILE A 21 -2.05 -18.81 10.26
CA ILE A 21 -3.36 -18.15 10.30
C ILE A 21 -3.35 -16.89 9.43
N LEU A 22 -2.35 -16.02 9.57
CA LEU A 22 -2.24 -14.80 8.77
C LEU A 22 -2.15 -15.10 7.27
N GLN A 23 -1.32 -16.07 6.88
CA GLN A 23 -1.16 -16.47 5.47
C GLN A 23 -2.45 -17.07 4.88
N ALA A 24 -3.13 -17.92 5.63
CA ALA A 24 -4.42 -18.50 5.21
C ALA A 24 -5.49 -17.41 5.05
N ALA A 25 -5.59 -16.52 6.03
CA ALA A 25 -6.55 -15.42 6.01
C ALA A 25 -6.27 -14.43 4.87
N GLU A 26 -5.00 -14.08 4.64
CA GLU A 26 -4.59 -13.20 3.54
C GLU A 26 -5.02 -13.78 2.18
N ARG A 27 -4.78 -15.09 1.93
CA ARG A 27 -5.22 -15.75 0.69
C ARG A 27 -6.74 -15.72 0.54
N LEU A 28 -7.47 -16.09 1.59
CA LEU A 28 -8.92 -16.17 1.56
C LEU A 28 -9.56 -14.78 1.37
N PHE A 29 -9.11 -13.76 2.10
CA PHE A 29 -9.62 -12.39 1.94
C PHE A 29 -9.30 -11.81 0.55
N ALA A 30 -8.12 -12.10 0.00
CA ALA A 30 -7.77 -11.69 -1.35
C ALA A 30 -8.69 -12.30 -2.42
N GLN A 31 -9.12 -13.56 -2.23
CA GLN A 31 -9.96 -14.28 -3.19
C GLN A 31 -11.45 -13.97 -3.03
N GLN A 32 -11.96 -13.99 -1.80
CA GLN A 32 -13.40 -13.98 -1.50
C GLN A 32 -13.88 -12.66 -0.89
N GLY A 33 -12.97 -11.75 -0.52
CA GLY A 33 -13.28 -10.52 0.21
C GLY A 33 -13.54 -10.77 1.69
N TYR A 34 -13.70 -9.66 2.42
CA TYR A 34 -13.92 -9.73 3.86
C TYR A 34 -15.18 -10.52 4.22
N ASP A 35 -16.33 -10.20 3.61
CA ASP A 35 -17.63 -10.78 3.98
C ASP A 35 -17.75 -12.27 3.62
N GLY A 36 -17.12 -12.71 2.54
CA GLY A 36 -17.14 -14.11 2.06
C GLY A 36 -16.36 -15.10 2.93
N VAL A 37 -15.60 -14.64 3.92
CA VAL A 37 -14.69 -15.47 4.72
C VAL A 37 -15.14 -15.57 6.17
N SER A 38 -15.09 -16.78 6.75
CA SER A 38 -15.36 -17.01 8.17
C SER A 38 -14.10 -17.43 8.95
N MET A 39 -14.08 -17.15 10.25
CA MET A 39 -13.00 -17.64 11.14
C MET A 39 -12.85 -19.17 11.09
N ARG A 40 -13.95 -19.89 10.86
CA ARG A 40 -13.93 -21.36 10.70
C ARG A 40 -13.21 -21.76 9.42
N THR A 41 -13.49 -21.09 8.31
CA THR A 41 -12.83 -21.34 7.02
C THR A 41 -11.35 -21.08 7.11
N ILE A 42 -10.96 -19.99 7.78
CA ILE A 42 -9.54 -19.65 8.00
C ILE A 42 -8.84 -20.71 8.86
N ALA A 43 -9.46 -21.14 9.95
CA ALA A 43 -8.90 -22.17 10.81
C ALA A 43 -8.65 -23.50 10.05
N LEU A 44 -9.62 -23.90 9.22
CA LEU A 44 -9.49 -25.08 8.36
C LEU A 44 -8.33 -24.94 7.37
N GLU A 45 -8.26 -23.82 6.66
CA GLU A 45 -7.20 -23.54 5.68
C GLU A 45 -5.81 -23.44 6.31
N ALA A 46 -5.72 -22.89 7.54
CA ALA A 46 -4.49 -22.79 8.31
C ALA A 46 -4.05 -24.11 8.98
N GLY A 47 -4.91 -25.15 8.96
CA GLY A 47 -4.65 -26.42 9.65
C GLY A 47 -4.65 -26.30 11.17
N VAL A 48 -5.37 -25.32 11.74
CA VAL A 48 -5.44 -25.09 13.18
C VAL A 48 -6.84 -25.31 13.75
N SER A 49 -6.94 -25.50 15.06
CA SER A 49 -8.24 -25.61 15.73
C SER A 49 -8.91 -24.23 15.83
N LYS A 50 -10.26 -24.21 15.96
CA LYS A 50 -11.02 -22.99 16.21
C LYS A 50 -10.57 -22.29 17.51
N ALA A 51 -10.19 -23.04 18.52
CA ALA A 51 -9.67 -22.47 19.77
C ALA A 51 -8.32 -21.77 19.56
N ASN A 52 -7.46 -22.35 18.73
CA ASN A 52 -6.15 -21.78 18.42
C ASN A 52 -6.27 -20.44 17.66
N ILE A 53 -7.16 -20.34 16.65
CA ILE A 53 -7.33 -19.06 15.93
C ILE A 53 -7.85 -17.95 16.86
N TYR A 54 -8.78 -18.26 17.78
CA TYR A 54 -9.28 -17.28 18.76
C TYR A 54 -8.29 -16.96 19.87
N HIS A 55 -7.29 -17.80 20.08
CA HIS A 55 -6.16 -17.50 20.96
C HIS A 55 -5.29 -16.37 20.40
N HIS A 56 -5.05 -16.34 19.10
CA HIS A 56 -4.23 -15.32 18.43
C HIS A 56 -5.05 -14.07 18.04
N PHE A 57 -6.27 -14.27 17.55
CA PHE A 57 -7.10 -13.17 17.01
C PHE A 57 -8.51 -13.24 17.60
N SER A 58 -8.86 -12.21 18.38
CA SER A 58 -10.15 -12.14 19.08
C SER A 58 -11.37 -12.07 18.14
N SER A 59 -11.18 -11.61 16.90
CA SER A 59 -12.25 -11.43 15.91
C SER A 59 -11.71 -11.51 14.49
N LYS A 60 -12.61 -11.61 13.51
CA LYS A 60 -12.27 -11.50 12.09
C LYS A 60 -11.71 -10.11 11.76
N ASP A 61 -12.25 -9.06 12.40
CA ASP A 61 -11.75 -7.69 12.23
C ASP A 61 -10.32 -7.54 12.73
N SER A 62 -9.97 -8.09 13.90
CA SER A 62 -8.61 -8.02 14.43
C SER A 62 -7.61 -8.75 13.53
N LEU A 63 -8.01 -9.89 12.96
CA LEU A 63 -7.17 -10.63 12.00
C LEU A 63 -7.02 -9.87 10.67
N TYR A 64 -8.11 -9.33 10.13
CA TYR A 64 -8.09 -8.52 8.91
C TYR A 64 -7.20 -7.30 9.07
N ARG A 65 -7.36 -6.58 10.18
CA ARG A 65 -6.55 -5.42 10.53
C ARG A 65 -5.06 -5.78 10.62
N ALA A 66 -4.70 -6.90 11.27
CA ALA A 66 -3.31 -7.36 11.35
C ALA A 66 -2.67 -7.59 9.98
N ILE A 67 -3.43 -8.13 9.01
CA ILE A 67 -2.96 -8.30 7.61
C ILE A 67 -2.69 -6.94 6.96
N VAL A 68 -3.63 -5.99 7.10
CA VAL A 68 -3.47 -4.65 6.52
C VAL A 68 -2.30 -3.91 7.17
N GLU A 69 -2.18 -3.94 8.50
CA GLU A 69 -1.08 -3.33 9.25
C GLU A 69 0.29 -3.89 8.85
N SER A 70 0.41 -5.21 8.68
CA SER A 70 1.65 -5.85 8.23
C SER A 70 2.07 -5.34 6.86
N SER A 71 1.16 -5.30 5.89
CA SER A 71 1.45 -4.83 4.54
C SER A 71 1.78 -3.33 4.50
N VAL A 72 1.07 -2.52 5.27
CA VAL A 72 1.35 -1.08 5.39
C VAL A 72 2.71 -0.82 6.04
N SER A 73 3.10 -1.63 7.03
CA SER A 73 4.41 -1.51 7.67
C SER A 73 5.56 -1.77 6.71
N GLU A 74 5.41 -2.74 5.80
CA GLU A 74 6.42 -2.99 4.75
C GLU A 74 6.51 -1.80 3.77
N THR A 75 5.38 -1.23 3.35
CA THR A 75 5.36 -0.01 2.54
C THR A 75 5.97 1.19 3.29
N ALA A 76 5.75 1.29 4.60
CA ALA A 76 6.37 2.34 5.43
C ALA A 76 7.89 2.26 5.41
N LEU A 77 8.48 1.06 5.39
CA LEU A 77 9.93 0.89 5.26
C LEU A 77 10.46 1.44 3.93
N LEU A 78 9.75 1.22 2.82
CA LEU A 78 10.13 1.80 1.53
C LEU A 78 10.09 3.34 1.56
N ILE A 79 9.13 3.92 2.26
CA ILE A 79 9.00 5.37 2.40
C ILE A 79 10.12 5.96 3.27
N GLU A 80 10.50 5.28 4.35
CA GLU A 80 11.66 5.71 5.14
C GLU A 80 12.96 5.60 4.33
N GLN A 81 13.13 4.54 3.54
CA GLN A 81 14.26 4.42 2.60
C GLN A 81 14.28 5.57 1.60
N LEU A 82 13.12 5.96 1.04
CA LEU A 82 13.02 7.15 0.18
C LEU A 82 13.46 8.42 0.91
N ALA A 83 13.01 8.60 2.16
CA ALA A 83 13.34 9.78 2.96
C ALA A 83 14.83 9.87 3.27
N ASP A 84 15.47 8.76 3.59
CA ASP A 84 16.87 8.68 4.06
C ASP A 84 17.88 8.49 2.92
N SER A 85 17.43 8.13 1.71
CA SER A 85 18.32 7.89 0.57
C SER A 85 19.03 9.17 0.13
N LYS A 86 20.29 8.99 -0.31
CA LYS A 86 21.10 10.06 -0.90
C LYS A 86 20.90 10.11 -2.42
N GLY A 87 21.07 11.28 -3.00
CA GLY A 87 20.96 11.49 -4.45
C GLY A 87 19.90 12.53 -4.80
N GLU A 88 19.70 12.76 -6.08
CA GLU A 88 18.73 13.70 -6.59
C GLU A 88 17.31 13.24 -6.26
N PHE A 89 16.45 14.18 -5.89
CA PHE A 89 15.11 13.89 -5.38
C PHE A 89 14.23 13.14 -6.41
N ASP A 90 14.32 13.52 -7.67
CA ASP A 90 13.60 12.88 -8.78
C ASP A 90 14.01 11.40 -8.97
N GLN A 91 15.34 11.12 -8.95
CA GLN A 91 15.83 9.74 -9.03
C GLN A 91 15.33 8.88 -7.88
N ARG A 92 15.35 9.43 -6.66
CA ARG A 92 14.83 8.74 -5.47
C ARG A 92 13.36 8.42 -5.58
N LEU A 93 12.54 9.31 -6.16
CA LEU A 93 11.13 9.05 -6.43
C LEU A 93 10.92 7.94 -7.45
N VAL A 94 11.74 7.89 -8.51
CA VAL A 94 11.69 6.82 -9.52
C VAL A 94 12.01 5.47 -8.87
N GLU A 95 13.08 5.40 -8.07
CA GLU A 95 13.46 4.17 -7.37
C GLU A 95 12.38 3.72 -6.39
N PHE A 96 11.80 4.66 -5.64
CA PHE A 96 10.67 4.35 -4.78
C PHE A 96 9.46 3.81 -5.57
N ALA A 97 9.12 4.43 -6.70
CA ALA A 97 8.00 3.97 -7.53
C ALA A 97 8.20 2.53 -8.01
N LYS A 98 9.43 2.19 -8.46
CA LYS A 98 9.81 0.82 -8.84
C LYS A 98 9.71 -0.15 -7.66
N ALA A 99 10.29 0.21 -6.52
CA ALA A 99 10.27 -0.63 -5.33
C ALA A 99 8.84 -0.85 -4.81
N HIS A 100 8.00 0.18 -4.83
CA HIS A 100 6.60 0.08 -4.45
C HIS A 100 5.81 -0.84 -5.39
N LEU A 101 6.03 -0.73 -6.71
CA LEU A 101 5.37 -1.64 -7.66
C LEU A 101 5.83 -3.09 -7.49
N ALA A 102 7.14 -3.31 -7.34
CA ALA A 102 7.69 -4.63 -7.06
C ALA A 102 7.08 -5.24 -5.78
N HIS A 103 6.99 -4.45 -4.71
CA HIS A 103 6.36 -4.86 -3.46
C HIS A 103 4.88 -5.30 -3.65
N LEU A 104 4.10 -4.58 -4.47
CA LEU A 104 2.71 -4.99 -4.77
C LEU A 104 2.67 -6.36 -5.46
N PHE A 105 3.61 -6.67 -6.34
CA PHE A 105 3.71 -7.97 -7.00
C PHE A 105 4.22 -9.08 -6.08
N ASP A 106 5.16 -8.80 -5.21
CA ASP A 106 5.72 -9.75 -4.24
C ASP A 106 4.67 -10.12 -3.19
N ARG A 107 3.86 -9.15 -2.76
CA ARG A 107 2.81 -9.30 -1.75
C ARG A 107 1.40 -9.28 -2.35
N LYS A 108 1.20 -10.01 -3.45
CA LYS A 108 -0.04 -9.97 -4.28
C LYS A 108 -1.33 -10.09 -3.48
N ASN A 109 -1.38 -10.99 -2.50
CA ASN A 109 -2.62 -11.20 -1.75
C ASN A 109 -2.89 -10.02 -0.80
N ALA A 110 -1.88 -9.56 -0.07
CA ALA A 110 -2.01 -8.38 0.79
C ALA A 110 -2.37 -7.13 -0.01
N ALA A 111 -1.71 -6.91 -1.16
CA ALA A 111 -2.04 -5.81 -2.07
C ALA A 111 -3.51 -5.89 -2.54
N LYS A 112 -4.00 -7.08 -2.92
CA LYS A 112 -5.42 -7.28 -3.30
C LYS A 112 -6.37 -6.99 -2.16
N VAL A 113 -6.03 -7.38 -0.92
CA VAL A 113 -6.86 -7.08 0.27
C VAL A 113 -6.98 -5.57 0.44
N ILE A 114 -5.87 -4.83 0.40
CA ILE A 114 -5.84 -3.37 0.57
C ILE A 114 -6.62 -2.67 -0.54
N LEU A 115 -6.35 -3.03 -1.81
CA LEU A 115 -6.99 -2.38 -2.95
C LEU A 115 -8.49 -2.70 -3.01
N ARG A 116 -8.89 -3.92 -2.64
CA ARG A 116 -10.30 -4.26 -2.51
C ARG A 116 -11.00 -3.39 -1.48
N GLU A 117 -10.35 -3.12 -0.35
CA GLU A 117 -10.90 -2.23 0.67
C GLU A 117 -11.08 -0.80 0.15
N ALA A 118 -10.09 -0.27 -0.56
CA ALA A 118 -10.17 1.05 -1.17
C ALA A 118 -11.37 1.21 -2.15
N PHE A 119 -11.86 0.10 -2.72
CA PHE A 119 -12.99 0.06 -3.66
C PHE A 119 -14.27 -0.57 -3.07
N SER A 120 -14.27 -0.97 -1.79
CA SER A 120 -15.40 -1.70 -1.17
C SER A 120 -16.66 -0.84 -1.00
N GLY A 121 -16.50 0.47 -0.88
CA GLY A 121 -17.58 1.40 -0.57
C GLY A 121 -18.08 1.33 0.89
N ASP A 122 -17.44 0.56 1.76
CA ASP A 122 -17.72 0.54 3.20
C ASP A 122 -17.05 1.75 3.86
N GLU A 123 -17.85 2.80 4.08
CA GLU A 123 -17.38 4.08 4.59
C GLU A 123 -16.80 3.96 6.00
N GLU A 124 -17.44 3.20 6.90
CA GLU A 124 -16.99 3.07 8.29
C GLU A 124 -15.65 2.33 8.38
N ARG A 125 -15.48 1.24 7.63
CA ARG A 125 -14.24 0.47 7.60
C ARG A 125 -13.11 1.25 6.94
N SER A 126 -13.39 1.92 5.82
CA SER A 126 -12.43 2.79 5.14
C SER A 126 -11.98 3.94 6.03
N ARG A 127 -12.89 4.57 6.79
CA ARG A 127 -12.55 5.61 7.76
C ARG A 127 -11.63 5.06 8.86
N LYS A 128 -11.98 3.93 9.49
CA LYS A 128 -11.16 3.32 10.55
C LYS A 128 -9.75 2.97 10.04
N LEU A 129 -9.64 2.35 8.86
CA LEU A 129 -8.34 2.03 8.28
C LEU A 129 -7.54 3.28 7.94
N SER A 130 -8.20 4.32 7.42
CA SER A 130 -7.56 5.60 7.15
C SER A 130 -6.99 6.25 8.41
N GLU A 131 -7.75 6.27 9.50
CA GLU A 131 -7.34 6.87 10.77
C GLU A 131 -6.26 6.03 11.48
N ASP A 132 -6.49 4.73 11.60
CA ASP A 132 -5.68 3.85 12.43
C ASP A 132 -4.41 3.34 11.74
N VAL A 133 -4.47 3.14 10.41
CA VAL A 133 -3.42 2.44 9.66
C VAL A 133 -2.73 3.34 8.64
N PHE A 134 -3.48 3.96 7.73
CA PHE A 134 -2.90 4.70 6.60
C PHE A 134 -2.49 6.14 6.93
N GLY A 135 -3.04 6.77 7.97
CA GLY A 135 -2.85 8.20 8.25
C GLY A 135 -1.39 8.59 8.40
N ARG A 136 -0.61 7.83 9.15
CA ARG A 136 0.83 8.13 9.36
C ARG A 136 1.65 8.00 8.09
N ILE A 137 1.44 6.94 7.33
CA ILE A 137 2.18 6.69 6.09
C ILE A 137 1.84 7.72 5.01
N ASN A 138 0.56 8.08 4.88
CA ASN A 138 0.12 9.13 3.98
C ASN A 138 0.74 10.49 4.35
N GLN A 139 0.70 10.86 5.64
CA GLN A 139 1.30 12.11 6.11
C GLN A 139 2.82 12.15 5.85
N ARG A 140 3.51 11.02 6.02
CA ARG A 140 4.95 10.92 5.74
C ARG A 140 5.24 11.16 4.26
N MET A 141 4.48 10.54 3.35
CA MET A 141 4.62 10.76 1.91
C MET A 141 4.32 12.21 1.51
N VAL A 142 3.24 12.79 2.05
CA VAL A 142 2.89 14.21 1.82
C VAL A 142 4.04 15.14 2.26
N ASN A 143 4.67 14.86 3.40
CA ASN A 143 5.81 15.65 3.88
C ASN A 143 7.04 15.52 2.97
N ILE A 144 7.30 14.33 2.42
CA ILE A 144 8.38 14.13 1.43
C ILE A 144 8.12 14.96 0.17
N MET A 145 6.88 14.94 -0.35
CA MET A 145 6.52 15.77 -1.52
C MET A 145 6.66 17.26 -1.23
N ARG A 146 6.27 17.70 -0.03
CA ARG A 146 6.43 19.10 0.39
C ARG A 146 7.90 19.50 0.47
N ALA A 147 8.76 18.65 1.02
CA ALA A 147 10.20 18.88 1.04
C ALA A 147 10.80 19.01 -0.38
N GLY A 148 10.32 18.22 -1.34
CA GLY A 148 10.69 18.37 -2.76
C GLY A 148 10.25 19.70 -3.37
N GLN A 149 9.11 20.22 -2.96
CA GLN A 149 8.63 21.57 -3.37
C GLN A 149 9.48 22.69 -2.75
N GLU A 150 9.83 22.57 -1.48
CA GLU A 150 10.69 23.53 -0.77
C GLU A 150 12.10 23.56 -1.37
N ALA A 151 12.64 22.41 -1.76
CA ALA A 151 13.90 22.28 -2.48
C ALA A 151 13.85 22.79 -3.93
N GLY A 152 12.66 23.17 -4.45
CA GLY A 152 12.48 23.66 -5.81
C GLY A 152 12.54 22.58 -6.91
N VAL A 153 12.53 21.29 -6.53
CA VAL A 153 12.52 20.17 -7.48
C VAL A 153 11.11 19.91 -7.98
N LEU A 154 10.12 19.93 -7.07
CA LEU A 154 8.72 19.78 -7.43
C LEU A 154 8.04 21.15 -7.57
N ARG A 155 7.07 21.21 -8.44
CA ARG A 155 6.23 22.40 -8.67
C ARG A 155 5.47 22.78 -7.40
N LYS A 156 5.58 24.03 -6.97
CA LYS A 156 4.93 24.56 -5.76
C LYS A 156 3.41 24.76 -5.90
N ASP A 157 2.91 24.81 -7.14
CA ASP A 157 1.49 24.98 -7.43
C ASP A 157 0.69 23.66 -7.40
N LEU A 158 1.36 22.52 -7.24
CA LEU A 158 0.72 21.21 -7.08
C LEU A 158 0.40 20.92 -5.61
N GLU A 159 -0.73 20.32 -5.37
CA GLU A 159 -1.04 19.81 -4.03
C GLU A 159 -0.18 18.58 -3.72
N PRO A 160 0.60 18.53 -2.62
CA PRO A 160 1.45 17.40 -2.30
C PRO A 160 0.70 16.07 -2.18
N ALA A 161 -0.51 16.08 -1.60
CA ALA A 161 -1.34 14.89 -1.49
C ALA A 161 -1.78 14.35 -2.87
N LEU A 162 -2.05 15.23 -3.83
CA LEU A 162 -2.35 14.83 -5.21
C LEU A 162 -1.16 14.11 -5.84
N CYS A 163 0.07 14.61 -5.63
CA CYS A 163 1.28 13.94 -6.13
C CYS A 163 1.41 12.51 -5.56
N VAL A 164 1.12 12.33 -4.27
CA VAL A 164 1.11 11.01 -3.62
C VAL A 164 0.07 10.10 -4.24
N VAL A 165 -1.16 10.59 -4.41
CA VAL A 165 -2.27 9.80 -4.99
C VAL A 165 -1.93 9.38 -6.43
N LEU A 166 -1.37 10.27 -7.23
CA LEU A 166 -1.00 9.93 -8.62
C LEU A 166 0.12 8.88 -8.66
N LEU A 167 1.16 9.02 -7.83
CA LEU A 167 2.30 8.10 -7.81
C LEU A 167 1.88 6.69 -7.34
N LEU A 168 1.23 6.60 -6.19
CA LEU A 168 0.80 5.31 -5.63
C LEU A 168 -0.38 4.73 -6.42
N GLY A 169 -1.31 5.57 -6.85
CA GLY A 169 -2.50 5.18 -7.60
C GLY A 169 -2.16 4.60 -8.97
N ALA A 170 -1.17 5.16 -9.68
CA ALA A 170 -0.74 4.62 -10.96
C ALA A 170 -0.17 3.19 -10.81
N ASN A 171 0.68 2.96 -9.79
CA ASN A 171 1.19 1.63 -9.48
C ASN A 171 0.07 0.65 -9.09
N ALA A 172 -0.87 1.09 -8.26
CA ALA A 172 -2.00 0.29 -7.82
C ALA A 172 -2.92 -0.09 -9.00
N PHE A 173 -3.21 0.88 -9.88
CA PHE A 173 -3.99 0.63 -11.09
C PHE A 173 -3.29 -0.37 -12.01
N PHE A 174 -2.00 -0.17 -12.27
CA PHE A 174 -1.23 -1.08 -13.11
C PHE A 174 -1.22 -2.50 -12.53
N PHE A 175 -0.96 -2.66 -11.24
CA PHE A 175 -1.00 -3.95 -10.56
C PHE A 175 -2.36 -4.66 -10.76
N GLN A 176 -3.47 -3.93 -10.63
CA GLN A 176 -4.82 -4.50 -10.80
C GLN A 176 -5.17 -4.80 -12.26
N ALA A 177 -4.73 -3.96 -13.18
CA ALA A 177 -5.10 -4.04 -14.59
C ALA A 177 -4.10 -4.84 -15.45
N GLN A 178 -2.93 -5.22 -14.91
CA GLN A 178 -1.84 -5.80 -15.70
C GLN A 178 -2.28 -6.98 -16.57
N GLU A 179 -3.05 -7.92 -16.01
CA GLU A 179 -3.47 -9.10 -16.77
C GLU A 179 -4.38 -8.74 -17.96
N ILE A 180 -5.20 -7.69 -17.83
CA ILE A 180 -6.01 -7.19 -18.95
C ILE A 180 -5.13 -6.44 -19.94
N LEU A 181 -4.22 -5.60 -19.45
CA LEU A 181 -3.33 -4.78 -20.29
C LEU A 181 -2.42 -5.64 -21.17
N LYS A 182 -1.97 -6.80 -20.71
CA LYS A 182 -1.16 -7.76 -21.51
C LYS A 182 -1.83 -8.23 -22.80
N HIS A 183 -3.16 -8.09 -22.92
CA HIS A 183 -3.90 -8.48 -24.11
C HIS A 183 -4.04 -7.33 -25.13
N PHE A 184 -3.56 -6.12 -24.81
CA PHE A 184 -3.54 -5.00 -25.75
C PHE A 184 -2.19 -4.96 -26.48
N PRO A 185 -2.16 -5.07 -27.83
CA PRO A 185 -0.90 -5.04 -28.59
C PRO A 185 -0.05 -3.80 -28.35
N GLU A 186 -0.70 -2.67 -28.05
CA GLU A 186 -0.05 -1.37 -27.81
C GLU A 186 0.53 -1.24 -26.40
N ALA A 187 0.22 -2.16 -25.50
CA ALA A 187 0.61 -2.11 -24.09
C ALA A 187 1.79 -3.05 -23.78
N GLU A 188 2.87 -3.01 -24.56
CA GLU A 188 4.06 -3.84 -24.34
C GLU A 188 4.64 -3.69 -22.91
N PHE A 189 4.53 -2.50 -22.33
CA PHE A 189 4.96 -2.23 -20.95
C PHE A 189 4.25 -3.13 -19.92
N ALA A 190 3.08 -3.70 -20.25
CA ALA A 190 2.36 -4.57 -19.33
C ALA A 190 3.11 -5.88 -19.02
N HIS A 191 4.04 -6.28 -19.88
CA HIS A 191 4.93 -7.43 -19.66
C HIS A 191 6.18 -7.08 -18.86
N ARG A 192 6.44 -5.80 -18.64
CA ARG A 192 7.65 -5.27 -18.00
C ARG A 192 7.32 -4.20 -16.97
N PRO A 193 6.97 -4.61 -15.73
CA PRO A 193 6.57 -3.68 -14.67
C PRO A 193 7.58 -2.56 -14.36
N ASP A 194 8.88 -2.86 -14.50
CA ASP A 194 9.97 -1.88 -14.36
C ASP A 194 9.87 -0.75 -15.40
N GLN A 195 9.60 -1.10 -16.66
CA GLN A 195 9.42 -0.10 -17.73
C GLN A 195 8.15 0.74 -17.53
N PHE A 196 7.08 0.12 -17.00
CA PHE A 196 5.90 0.89 -16.60
C PHE A 196 6.26 1.94 -15.55
N SER A 197 6.96 1.54 -14.46
CA SER A 197 7.37 2.48 -13.40
C SER A 197 8.27 3.59 -13.92
N GLU A 198 9.20 3.29 -14.82
CA GLU A 198 10.06 4.30 -15.44
C GLU A 198 9.26 5.29 -16.27
N GLY A 199 8.45 4.82 -17.21
CA GLY A 199 7.64 5.67 -18.07
C GLY A 199 6.62 6.48 -17.27
N MET A 200 5.96 5.87 -16.30
CA MET A 200 5.02 6.55 -15.41
C MET A 200 5.72 7.67 -14.61
N SER A 201 6.90 7.37 -14.04
CA SER A 201 7.66 8.37 -13.27
C SER A 201 8.12 9.52 -14.17
N ASP A 202 8.58 9.24 -15.38
CA ASP A 202 8.95 10.27 -16.35
C ASP A 202 7.77 11.21 -16.65
N VAL A 203 6.60 10.66 -16.94
CA VAL A 203 5.37 11.44 -17.20
C VAL A 203 4.98 12.28 -15.98
N LEU A 204 5.02 11.71 -14.77
CA LEU A 204 4.63 12.44 -13.55
C LEU A 204 5.62 13.54 -13.18
N LEU A 205 6.93 13.28 -13.28
CA LEU A 205 7.96 14.25 -12.92
C LEU A 205 8.10 15.37 -13.95
N ASN A 206 8.04 15.06 -15.23
CA ASN A 206 8.21 16.04 -16.29
C ASN A 206 6.90 16.70 -16.75
N GLY A 207 5.77 16.07 -16.46
CA GLY A 207 4.44 16.47 -16.92
C GLY A 207 4.13 15.96 -18.33
N MET A 208 2.90 16.24 -18.81
CA MET A 208 2.41 15.79 -20.13
C MET A 208 2.59 16.83 -21.24
N LEU A 209 2.94 18.08 -20.90
CA LEU A 209 3.06 19.20 -21.83
C LEU A 209 4.51 19.66 -21.93
N GLU A 210 5.01 19.84 -23.15
CA GLU A 210 6.36 20.37 -23.41
C GLU A 210 6.56 21.80 -22.85
N THR A 211 5.48 22.59 -22.81
CA THR A 211 5.48 23.92 -22.23
C THR A 211 4.62 23.95 -20.97
N ARG A 212 5.23 24.28 -19.83
CA ARG A 212 4.60 24.45 -18.52
C ARG A 212 3.60 25.64 -18.50
N LYS A 213 2.52 25.60 -19.30
CA LYS A 213 1.40 26.51 -19.11
C LYS A 213 0.46 25.89 -18.07
N PRO A 214 0.33 26.49 -16.86
CA PRO A 214 -0.64 26.00 -15.90
C PRO A 214 -2.03 26.02 -16.53
N LEU A 215 -2.79 24.93 -16.36
CA LEU A 215 -4.20 24.92 -16.70
C LEU A 215 -4.86 26.10 -15.97
N LYS A 216 -5.48 27.04 -16.72
CA LYS A 216 -6.23 28.14 -16.12
C LYS A 216 -7.29 27.52 -15.20
N ARG A 217 -7.15 27.70 -13.88
CA ARG A 217 -8.23 27.41 -12.95
C ARG A 217 -9.44 28.20 -13.40
N ARG A 218 -10.51 27.53 -13.82
CA ARG A 218 -11.80 28.20 -14.00
C ARG A 218 -12.17 28.78 -12.65
N GLY A 219 -12.15 30.07 -12.55
CA GLY A 219 -12.56 30.81 -11.36
C GLY A 219 -13.99 30.39 -11.02
N GLY A 220 -14.16 29.73 -9.87
CA GLY A 220 -15.47 29.51 -9.31
C GLY A 220 -16.05 30.88 -8.95
N SER A 221 -17.01 31.38 -9.73
CA SER A 221 -17.84 32.50 -9.31
C SER A 221 -18.65 32.03 -8.11
N ARG A 222 -18.29 32.51 -6.94
CA ARG A 222 -19.20 32.51 -5.79
C ARG A 222 -20.25 33.55 -6.09
N SER A 223 -21.45 33.17 -6.34
CA SER A 223 -22.66 33.94 -6.14
C SER A 223 -23.34 33.48 -4.87
#